data_e702a3a06234729bc1a282ee29e3537b
#
_entry.id   e702a3a06234729bc1a282ee29e3537b
#
_cell.length_a   1.000
_cell.length_b   1.000
_cell.length_c   1.000
_cell.angle_alpha   90.00
_cell.angle_beta   90.00
_cell.angle_gamma   90.00
#
_symmetry.space_group_name_H-M   'P 1'
#
loop_
_entity.id
_entity.type
_entity.pdbx_description
1 polymer ?
#
loop_
_entity_poly.entity_id
_entity_poly.type
_entity_poly.pdbx_seq_one_letter_code
_entity_poly.pdbx_strand_id
1 'polypeptide(L)'
;MEESLWISGTKKTNYQTLEKDEKADVCVIGGGIVGAITAYLLTKKGLNVIVLEKDKLCMGVTANSTAKLTSQHGLFYKYLYDEYGADFAKLYLESNENGIKLAEEIIQNENIDCDFEKKDSYVFATTITELEKVKKELNTLNKLGFDAEYVEKIEIPADNVLGAIKFKNQAQFNARKYTLQLFEKTSNLGAKIYENSKVEKIEKMGENYSISVGKNEVTAKYVVIATHYPIKNFPGVYFSKIYQDKTYVIAVDIGENKKTIDGMFIQSCEPVISFRTA
;
A
#
# COMPACT_ATOMS: atom_id res chain seq x y z
N MET A 1 5.61 22.49 -8.35
CA MET A 1 5.38 21.04 -8.41
C MET A 1 3.90 20.86 -8.68
N GLU A 2 3.56 20.14 -9.72
CA GLU A 2 2.16 19.80 -9.97
C GLU A 2 1.66 18.86 -8.87
N GLU A 3 0.41 19.06 -8.47
CA GLU A 3 -0.22 18.27 -7.41
C GLU A 3 -0.53 16.86 -7.93
N SER A 4 -0.42 15.83 -7.09
CA SER A 4 -0.79 14.46 -7.45
C SER A 4 -2.25 14.39 -7.90
N LEU A 5 -2.54 13.61 -8.95
CA LEU A 5 -3.88 13.33 -9.44
C LEU A 5 -4.85 12.91 -8.31
N TRP A 6 -4.36 12.13 -7.35
CA TRP A 6 -5.16 11.70 -6.21
C TRP A 6 -5.48 12.82 -5.23
N ILE A 7 -4.58 13.80 -5.07
CA ILE A 7 -4.82 14.96 -4.20
C ILE A 7 -5.81 15.91 -4.86
N SER A 8 -5.61 16.25 -6.14
CA SER A 8 -6.50 17.16 -6.88
C SER A 8 -7.93 16.62 -7.00
N GLY A 9 -8.09 15.28 -7.11
CA GLY A 9 -9.39 14.61 -7.24
C GLY A 9 -10.11 14.29 -5.93
N THR A 10 -9.61 14.73 -4.76
CA THR A 10 -10.19 14.36 -3.45
C THR A 10 -10.31 15.55 -2.50
N LYS A 11 -11.28 15.48 -1.59
CA LYS A 11 -11.49 16.53 -0.58
C LYS A 11 -10.36 16.55 0.46
N LYS A 12 -10.09 17.75 0.98
CA LYS A 12 -9.22 17.94 2.15
C LYS A 12 -9.94 17.48 3.42
N THR A 13 -9.19 16.88 4.35
CA THR A 13 -9.70 16.49 5.67
C THR A 13 -9.61 17.67 6.65
N ASN A 14 -10.38 17.58 7.73
CA ASN A 14 -10.38 18.60 8.78
C ASN A 14 -10.62 17.96 10.16
N TYR A 15 -9.81 16.96 10.52
CA TYR A 15 -9.82 16.41 11.88
C TYR A 15 -9.13 17.39 12.84
N GLN A 16 -9.58 17.41 14.10
CA GLN A 16 -9.03 18.29 15.12
C GLN A 16 -7.59 17.90 15.50
N THR A 17 -6.84 18.83 16.04
CA THR A 17 -5.54 18.56 16.67
C THR A 17 -5.74 17.98 18.07
N LEU A 18 -4.79 17.19 18.56
CA LEU A 18 -4.81 16.70 19.95
C LEU A 18 -4.57 17.86 20.92
N GLU A 19 -5.60 18.27 21.65
CA GLU A 19 -5.56 19.45 22.55
C GLU A 19 -5.57 19.08 24.04
N LYS A 20 -5.75 17.81 24.38
CA LYS A 20 -5.75 17.30 25.77
C LYS A 20 -5.18 15.88 25.80
N ASP A 21 -4.84 15.45 27.02
CA ASP A 21 -4.42 14.07 27.24
C ASP A 21 -5.54 13.09 26.98
N GLU A 22 -5.19 11.96 26.37
CA GLU A 22 -6.13 10.92 25.95
C GLU A 22 -5.61 9.53 26.35
N LYS A 23 -6.55 8.58 26.40
CA LYS A 23 -6.25 7.16 26.65
C LYS A 23 -6.89 6.28 25.59
N ALA A 24 -6.16 5.24 25.19
CA ALA A 24 -6.64 4.26 24.22
C ALA A 24 -6.11 2.84 24.53
N ASP A 25 -6.70 1.83 23.89
CA ASP A 25 -6.09 0.50 23.86
C ASP A 25 -4.90 0.50 22.88
N VAL A 26 -5.11 1.13 21.72
CA VAL A 26 -4.08 1.20 20.67
C VAL A 26 -3.93 2.63 20.16
N CYS A 27 -2.68 3.11 20.09
CA CYS A 27 -2.32 4.34 19.39
C CYS A 27 -1.66 3.97 18.05
N VAL A 28 -2.25 4.41 16.95
CA VAL A 28 -1.71 4.26 15.58
C VAL A 28 -1.07 5.56 15.16
N ILE A 29 0.21 5.54 14.84
CA ILE A 29 0.99 6.72 14.45
C ILE A 29 1.20 6.70 12.93
N GLY A 30 0.59 7.64 12.23
CA GLY A 30 0.63 7.78 10.78
C GLY A 30 -0.74 7.60 10.11
N GLY A 31 -1.16 8.65 9.39
CA GLY A 31 -2.45 8.76 8.70
C GLY A 31 -2.42 8.32 7.23
N GLY A 32 -1.58 7.35 6.89
CA GLY A 32 -1.54 6.71 5.57
C GLY A 32 -2.39 5.45 5.48
N ILE A 33 -2.32 4.74 4.35
CA ILE A 33 -3.13 3.53 4.08
C ILE A 33 -2.91 2.43 5.13
N VAL A 34 -1.68 2.20 5.58
CA VAL A 34 -1.38 1.19 6.63
C VAL A 34 -2.04 1.57 7.95
N GLY A 35 -1.95 2.85 8.34
CA GLY A 35 -2.61 3.37 9.55
C GLY A 35 -4.13 3.24 9.48
N ALA A 36 -4.74 3.57 8.34
CA ALA A 36 -6.18 3.46 8.12
C ALA A 36 -6.70 2.04 8.27
N ILE A 37 -6.08 1.07 7.56
CA ILE A 37 -6.48 -0.33 7.60
C ILE A 37 -6.31 -0.89 9.02
N THR A 38 -5.19 -0.59 9.67
CA THR A 38 -4.92 -1.03 11.04
C THR A 38 -5.94 -0.46 12.01
N ALA A 39 -6.20 0.84 11.97
CA ALA A 39 -7.17 1.49 12.85
C ALA A 39 -8.59 0.93 12.63
N TYR A 40 -9.01 0.77 11.37
CA TYR A 40 -10.30 0.19 11.02
C TYR A 40 -10.49 -1.22 11.60
N LEU A 41 -9.54 -2.12 11.33
CA LEU A 41 -9.64 -3.51 11.77
C LEU A 41 -9.65 -3.64 13.29
N LEU A 42 -8.86 -2.84 14.00
CA LEU A 42 -8.81 -2.83 15.45
C LEU A 42 -10.10 -2.23 16.07
N THR A 43 -10.60 -1.12 15.52
CA THR A 43 -11.84 -0.49 15.98
C THR A 43 -13.03 -1.43 15.73
N LYS A 44 -13.07 -2.10 14.59
CA LYS A 44 -14.12 -3.11 14.28
C LYS A 44 -14.11 -4.30 15.24
N LYS A 45 -12.98 -4.58 15.88
CA LYS A 45 -12.85 -5.57 16.97
C LYS A 45 -13.21 -5.03 18.35
N GLY A 46 -13.68 -3.80 18.45
CA GLY A 46 -14.14 -3.19 19.70
C GLY A 46 -13.03 -2.55 20.55
N LEU A 47 -11.82 -2.37 20.01
CA LEU A 47 -10.73 -1.66 20.70
C LEU A 47 -10.91 -0.14 20.58
N ASN A 48 -10.55 0.58 21.66
CA ASN A 48 -10.43 2.04 21.61
C ASN A 48 -9.16 2.42 20.87
N VAL A 49 -9.29 3.02 19.69
CA VAL A 49 -8.19 3.38 18.82
C VAL A 49 -8.04 4.89 18.71
N ILE A 50 -6.80 5.38 18.83
CA ILE A 50 -6.43 6.75 18.51
C ILE A 50 -5.44 6.73 17.35
N VAL A 51 -5.70 7.57 16.33
CA VAL A 51 -4.79 7.80 15.21
C VAL A 51 -4.17 9.18 15.33
N LEU A 52 -2.84 9.28 15.25
CA LEU A 52 -2.09 10.52 15.27
C LEU A 52 -1.37 10.73 13.93
N GLU A 53 -1.71 11.80 13.23
CA GLU A 53 -1.03 12.21 12.00
C GLU A 53 -0.35 13.57 12.20
N LYS A 54 0.90 13.68 11.78
CA LYS A 54 1.70 14.90 11.95
C LYS A 54 1.19 16.10 11.13
N ASP A 55 0.64 15.81 9.94
CA ASP A 55 0.12 16.80 8.98
C ASP A 55 -1.37 16.52 8.71
N LYS A 56 -1.78 16.47 7.47
CA LYS A 56 -3.11 16.04 7.01
C LYS A 56 -3.07 14.56 6.60
N LEU A 57 -4.19 13.87 6.76
CA LEU A 57 -4.31 12.47 6.35
C LEU A 57 -3.97 12.28 4.86
N CYS A 58 -3.28 11.20 4.55
CA CYS A 58 -3.01 10.76 3.18
C CYS A 58 -2.26 11.78 2.31
N MET A 59 -1.34 12.56 2.88
CA MET A 59 -0.50 13.50 2.10
C MET A 59 0.88 12.96 1.74
N GLY A 60 1.25 11.79 2.28
CA GLY A 60 2.52 11.13 1.99
C GLY A 60 2.45 10.17 0.80
N VAL A 61 3.10 9.00 0.94
CA VAL A 61 3.20 7.96 -0.12
C VAL A 61 1.83 7.49 -0.62
N THR A 62 0.81 7.42 0.25
CA THR A 62 -0.55 7.03 -0.13
C THR A 62 -1.12 7.91 -1.24
N ALA A 63 -0.89 9.23 -1.19
CA ALA A 63 -1.35 10.17 -2.21
C ALA A 63 -0.46 10.20 -3.47
N ASN A 64 0.69 9.55 -3.45
CA ASN A 64 1.66 9.55 -4.54
C ASN A 64 1.96 8.14 -5.08
N SER A 65 1.16 7.14 -4.66
CA SER A 65 1.27 5.77 -5.14
C SER A 65 0.56 5.59 -6.47
N THR A 66 1.06 4.68 -7.30
CA THR A 66 0.33 4.21 -8.49
C THR A 66 -0.84 3.28 -8.15
N ALA A 67 -0.96 2.89 -6.89
CA ALA A 67 -2.10 2.13 -6.33
C ALA A 67 -2.51 0.90 -7.14
N LYS A 68 -1.53 0.07 -7.49
CA LYS A 68 -1.75 -1.28 -7.97
C LYS A 68 -1.92 -2.19 -6.75
N LEU A 69 -3.03 -2.90 -6.69
CA LEU A 69 -3.32 -3.89 -5.66
C LEU A 69 -3.06 -5.27 -6.27
N THR A 70 -1.87 -5.78 -6.04
CA THR A 70 -1.38 -7.00 -6.71
C THR A 70 -0.53 -7.86 -5.77
N SER A 71 -0.57 -9.16 -5.95
CA SER A 71 0.38 -10.11 -5.34
C SER A 71 1.69 -10.21 -6.13
N GLN A 72 1.78 -9.56 -7.28
CA GLN A 72 2.94 -9.53 -8.16
C GLN A 72 3.82 -8.30 -7.89
N HIS A 73 4.99 -8.50 -7.29
CA HIS A 73 5.93 -7.44 -6.95
C HIS A 73 7.23 -7.56 -7.79
N GLY A 74 7.10 -7.54 -9.11
CA GLY A 74 8.19 -7.85 -10.03
C GLY A 74 8.45 -9.37 -10.11
N LEU A 75 9.70 -9.77 -10.28
CA LEU A 75 10.13 -11.17 -10.31
C LEU A 75 10.72 -11.57 -8.95
N PHE A 76 9.84 -11.90 -7.98
CA PHE A 76 10.23 -12.06 -6.59
C PHE A 76 10.04 -13.49 -6.03
N TYR A 77 9.13 -14.29 -6.59
CA TYR A 77 8.82 -15.63 -6.08
C TYR A 77 9.95 -16.63 -6.27
N LYS A 78 10.66 -16.53 -7.39
CA LYS A 78 11.86 -17.35 -7.62
C LYS A 78 12.93 -17.11 -6.55
N TYR A 79 13.16 -15.84 -6.20
CA TYR A 79 14.07 -15.48 -5.12
C TYR A 79 13.62 -16.05 -3.77
N LEU A 80 12.36 -15.87 -3.41
CA LEU A 80 11.81 -16.41 -2.16
C LEU A 80 11.90 -17.93 -2.10
N TYR A 81 11.62 -18.59 -3.21
CA TYR A 81 11.70 -20.03 -3.31
C TYR A 81 13.12 -20.57 -3.10
N ASP A 82 14.10 -19.90 -3.71
CA ASP A 82 15.51 -20.34 -3.65
C ASP A 82 16.12 -20.06 -2.27
N GLU A 83 15.83 -18.89 -1.67
CA GLU A 83 16.45 -18.46 -0.41
C GLU A 83 15.73 -19.02 0.83
N TYR A 84 14.40 -19.17 0.79
CA TYR A 84 13.60 -19.51 1.97
C TYR A 84 12.77 -20.79 1.81
N GLY A 85 12.78 -21.39 0.62
CA GLY A 85 12.05 -22.63 0.33
C GLY A 85 10.61 -22.42 -0.13
N ALA A 86 10.01 -23.53 -0.58
CA ALA A 86 8.67 -23.54 -1.20
C ALA A 86 7.56 -23.06 -0.25
N ASP A 87 7.60 -23.53 1.00
CA ASP A 87 6.55 -23.21 1.99
C ASP A 87 6.49 -21.70 2.30
N PHE A 88 7.67 -21.07 2.45
CA PHE A 88 7.74 -19.62 2.68
C PHE A 88 7.25 -18.82 1.46
N ALA A 89 7.70 -19.19 0.26
CA ALA A 89 7.27 -18.54 -0.97
C ALA A 89 5.74 -18.66 -1.18
N LYS A 90 5.17 -19.83 -0.86
CA LYS A 90 3.75 -20.09 -0.92
C LYS A 90 2.97 -19.26 0.12
N LEU A 91 3.43 -19.22 1.36
CA LEU A 91 2.83 -18.41 2.42
C LEU A 91 2.82 -16.92 2.05
N TYR A 92 3.91 -16.42 1.48
CA TYR A 92 4.00 -15.04 0.99
C TYR A 92 2.95 -14.77 -0.11
N LEU A 93 2.84 -15.65 -1.10
CA LEU A 93 1.85 -15.56 -2.18
C LEU A 93 0.42 -15.54 -1.64
N GLU A 94 0.06 -16.53 -0.82
CA GLU A 94 -1.27 -16.64 -0.21
C GLU A 94 -1.62 -15.43 0.66
N SER A 95 -0.65 -14.92 1.41
CA SER A 95 -0.85 -13.71 2.24
C SER A 95 -1.18 -12.48 1.40
N ASN A 96 -0.50 -12.30 0.26
CA ASN A 96 -0.78 -11.18 -0.65
C ASN A 96 -2.13 -11.33 -1.36
N GLU A 97 -2.47 -12.54 -1.84
CA GLU A 97 -3.79 -12.82 -2.43
C GLU A 97 -4.92 -12.59 -1.42
N ASN A 98 -4.73 -13.01 -0.16
CA ASN A 98 -5.68 -12.74 0.90
C ASN A 98 -5.78 -11.25 1.24
N GLY A 99 -4.67 -10.50 1.13
CA GLY A 99 -4.67 -9.04 1.28
C GLY A 99 -5.53 -8.34 0.22
N ILE A 100 -5.47 -8.80 -1.04
CA ILE A 100 -6.32 -8.28 -2.13
C ILE A 100 -7.80 -8.56 -1.83
N LYS A 101 -8.14 -9.78 -1.42
CA LYS A 101 -9.51 -10.17 -1.06
C LYS A 101 -10.04 -9.34 0.11
N LEU A 102 -9.23 -9.17 1.16
CA LEU A 102 -9.60 -8.36 2.31
C LEU A 102 -9.87 -6.89 1.93
N ALA A 103 -9.04 -6.31 1.07
CA ALA A 103 -9.26 -4.95 0.60
C ALA A 103 -10.59 -4.83 -0.19
N GLU A 104 -10.88 -5.79 -1.07
CA GLU A 104 -12.14 -5.86 -1.82
C GLU A 104 -13.35 -6.02 -0.89
N GLU A 105 -13.27 -6.92 0.09
CA GLU A 105 -14.31 -7.12 1.10
C GLU A 105 -14.59 -5.85 1.91
N ILE A 106 -13.55 -5.12 2.31
CA ILE A 106 -13.71 -3.84 3.02
C ILE A 106 -14.41 -2.81 2.10
N ILE A 107 -13.97 -2.70 0.83
CA ILE A 107 -14.57 -1.78 -0.13
C ILE A 107 -16.07 -2.05 -0.31
N GLN A 108 -16.44 -3.32 -0.47
CA GLN A 108 -17.82 -3.73 -0.67
C GLN A 108 -18.68 -3.55 0.59
N ASN A 109 -18.20 -4.04 1.75
CA ASN A 109 -18.94 -4.01 3.00
C ASN A 109 -19.17 -2.59 3.54
N GLU A 110 -18.20 -1.70 3.34
CA GLU A 110 -18.27 -0.32 3.79
C GLU A 110 -18.79 0.64 2.71
N ASN A 111 -19.11 0.16 1.50
CA ASN A 111 -19.52 0.95 0.34
C ASN A 111 -18.55 2.10 0.06
N ILE A 112 -17.26 1.78 -0.09
CA ILE A 112 -16.20 2.75 -0.38
C ILE A 112 -16.15 3.01 -1.88
N ASP A 113 -16.39 4.25 -2.31
CA ASP A 113 -16.22 4.70 -3.69
C ASP A 113 -14.77 5.15 -3.92
N CYS A 114 -13.95 4.26 -4.47
CA CYS A 114 -12.53 4.50 -4.66
C CYS A 114 -12.03 4.10 -6.06
N ASP A 115 -12.88 4.15 -7.07
CA ASP A 115 -12.52 3.78 -8.44
C ASP A 115 -11.89 2.37 -8.51
N PHE A 116 -12.44 1.42 -7.73
CA PHE A 116 -11.92 0.07 -7.66
C PHE A 116 -12.26 -0.71 -8.93
N GLU A 117 -11.24 -1.23 -9.61
CA GLU A 117 -11.40 -2.04 -10.82
C GLU A 117 -10.58 -3.33 -10.72
N LYS A 118 -11.20 -4.47 -11.05
CA LYS A 118 -10.46 -5.70 -11.30
C LYS A 118 -9.67 -5.56 -12.59
N LYS A 119 -8.37 -5.81 -12.52
CA LYS A 119 -7.45 -5.78 -13.66
C LYS A 119 -6.42 -6.88 -13.53
N ASP A 120 -5.99 -7.41 -14.66
CA ASP A 120 -4.85 -8.31 -14.67
C ASP A 120 -3.54 -7.52 -14.51
N SER A 121 -2.55 -8.13 -13.86
CA SER A 121 -1.22 -7.56 -13.69
C SER A 121 -0.20 -8.31 -14.52
N TYR A 122 0.74 -7.58 -15.11
CA TYR A 122 1.74 -8.14 -16.01
C TYR A 122 3.14 -7.69 -15.60
N VAL A 123 4.09 -8.64 -15.55
CA VAL A 123 5.52 -8.30 -15.56
C VAL A 123 6.10 -8.68 -16.91
N PHE A 124 6.55 -7.68 -17.67
CA PHE A 124 7.01 -7.88 -19.04
C PHE A 124 8.52 -7.76 -19.18
N ALA A 125 9.07 -8.43 -20.19
CA ALA A 125 10.47 -8.45 -20.57
C ALA A 125 10.70 -7.76 -21.90
N THR A 126 11.79 -7.01 -22.03
CA THR A 126 12.22 -6.33 -23.26
C THR A 126 13.56 -6.83 -23.79
N THR A 127 14.25 -7.69 -23.03
CA THR A 127 15.48 -8.36 -23.44
C THR A 127 15.38 -9.88 -23.26
N ILE A 128 16.24 -10.63 -23.96
CA ILE A 128 16.29 -12.11 -23.85
C ILE A 128 16.61 -12.53 -22.41
N THR A 129 17.55 -11.85 -21.76
CA THR A 129 17.92 -12.15 -20.37
C THR A 129 16.75 -11.97 -19.41
N GLU A 130 15.94 -10.93 -19.61
CA GLU A 130 14.73 -10.71 -18.81
C GLU A 130 13.67 -11.75 -19.11
N LEU A 131 13.48 -12.12 -20.37
CA LEU A 131 12.53 -13.17 -20.77
C LEU A 131 12.88 -14.51 -20.11
N GLU A 132 14.14 -14.84 -19.98
CA GLU A 132 14.57 -16.04 -19.24
C GLU A 132 14.20 -15.95 -17.75
N LYS A 133 14.37 -14.79 -17.13
CA LYS A 133 13.95 -14.57 -15.72
C LYS A 133 12.44 -14.70 -15.58
N VAL A 134 11.68 -14.10 -16.48
CA VAL A 134 10.21 -14.21 -16.56
C VAL A 134 9.77 -15.68 -16.64
N LYS A 135 10.39 -16.47 -17.51
CA LYS A 135 10.09 -17.92 -17.63
C LYS A 135 10.46 -18.72 -16.37
N LYS A 136 11.57 -18.40 -15.70
CA LYS A 136 11.95 -19.04 -14.44
C LYS A 136 10.97 -18.71 -13.32
N GLU A 137 10.50 -17.46 -13.25
CA GLU A 137 9.50 -17.02 -12.29
C GLU A 137 8.17 -17.78 -12.50
N LEU A 138 7.68 -17.83 -13.75
CA LEU A 138 6.47 -18.59 -14.09
C LEU A 138 6.57 -20.06 -13.68
N ASN A 139 7.70 -20.71 -13.96
CA ASN A 139 7.92 -22.09 -13.55
C ASN A 139 7.88 -22.26 -12.03
N THR A 140 8.39 -21.29 -11.29
CA THR A 140 8.32 -21.29 -9.82
C THR A 140 6.89 -21.12 -9.34
N LEU A 141 6.13 -20.18 -9.89
CA LEU A 141 4.72 -19.98 -9.54
C LEU A 141 3.87 -21.24 -9.80
N ASN A 142 4.12 -21.92 -10.91
CA ASN A 142 3.46 -23.20 -11.22
C ASN A 142 3.79 -24.28 -10.17
N LYS A 143 5.04 -24.36 -9.70
CA LYS A 143 5.43 -25.27 -8.60
C LYS A 143 4.74 -24.93 -7.28
N LEU A 144 4.43 -23.65 -7.04
CA LEU A 144 3.70 -23.18 -5.87
C LEU A 144 2.17 -23.41 -6.01
N GLY A 145 1.71 -23.88 -7.17
CA GLY A 145 0.29 -24.11 -7.45
C GLY A 145 -0.50 -22.85 -7.79
N PHE A 146 0.17 -21.79 -8.21
CA PHE A 146 -0.47 -20.53 -8.61
C PHE A 146 -0.72 -20.48 -10.12
N ASP A 147 -1.94 -20.08 -10.51
CA ASP A 147 -2.37 -19.97 -11.92
C ASP A 147 -1.90 -18.66 -12.56
N ALA A 148 -0.59 -18.58 -12.85
CA ALA A 148 -0.02 -17.52 -13.65
C ALA A 148 0.13 -17.96 -15.11
N GLU A 149 -0.03 -17.03 -16.05
CA GLU A 149 0.03 -17.30 -17.48
C GLU A 149 1.25 -16.64 -18.14
N TYR A 150 1.83 -17.32 -19.12
CA TYR A 150 2.77 -16.68 -20.05
C TYR A 150 2.00 -16.03 -21.19
N VAL A 151 2.33 -14.78 -21.51
CA VAL A 151 1.73 -14.03 -22.60
C VAL A 151 2.84 -13.53 -23.53
N GLU A 152 2.74 -13.90 -24.82
CA GLU A 152 3.73 -13.49 -25.83
C GLU A 152 3.58 -12.05 -26.27
N LYS A 153 2.36 -11.54 -26.29
CA LYS A 153 2.04 -10.19 -26.79
C LYS A 153 1.16 -9.44 -25.79
N ILE A 154 1.54 -8.23 -25.49
CA ILE A 154 0.76 -7.27 -24.69
C ILE A 154 0.70 -5.94 -25.46
N GLU A 155 -0.42 -5.23 -25.34
CA GLU A 155 -0.61 -3.93 -26.00
C GLU A 155 -0.34 -2.81 -25.02
N ILE A 156 0.89 -2.31 -25.01
CA ILE A 156 1.34 -1.21 -24.16
C ILE A 156 2.24 -0.26 -24.96
N PRO A 157 2.43 1.00 -24.55
CA PRO A 157 3.35 1.93 -25.19
C PRO A 157 4.81 1.66 -24.77
N ALA A 158 5.28 0.46 -25.03
CA ALA A 158 6.67 0.04 -24.82
C ALA A 158 7.19 -0.73 -26.03
N ASP A 159 8.43 -0.45 -26.40
CA ASP A 159 9.11 -1.12 -27.52
C ASP A 159 9.71 -2.46 -27.10
N ASN A 160 9.88 -3.36 -28.06
CA ASN A 160 10.60 -4.63 -27.92
C ASN A 160 10.08 -5.56 -26.81
N VAL A 161 8.78 -5.57 -26.56
CA VAL A 161 8.20 -6.54 -25.61
C VAL A 161 8.34 -7.95 -26.16
N LEU A 162 9.04 -8.82 -25.44
CA LEU A 162 9.32 -10.21 -25.82
C LEU A 162 8.38 -11.22 -25.16
N GLY A 163 7.64 -10.81 -24.14
CA GLY A 163 6.69 -11.62 -23.39
C GLY A 163 6.50 -11.13 -21.97
N ALA A 164 5.51 -11.67 -21.28
CA ALA A 164 5.14 -11.30 -19.92
C ALA A 164 4.61 -12.48 -19.10
N ILE A 165 4.67 -12.37 -17.78
CA ILE A 165 3.83 -13.16 -16.87
C ILE A 165 2.58 -12.35 -16.56
N LYS A 166 1.44 -12.99 -16.62
CA LYS A 166 0.13 -12.46 -16.28
C LYS A 166 -0.37 -13.06 -14.97
N PHE A 167 -0.76 -12.20 -14.04
CA PHE A 167 -1.51 -12.53 -12.83
C PHE A 167 -2.94 -12.05 -13.01
N LYS A 168 -3.90 -12.98 -12.93
CA LYS A 168 -5.33 -12.69 -13.07
C LYS A 168 -5.92 -12.12 -11.79
N ASN A 169 -7.08 -11.47 -11.91
CA ASN A 169 -7.90 -11.05 -10.78
C ASN A 169 -7.20 -10.13 -9.76
N GLN A 170 -6.23 -9.38 -10.20
CA GLN A 170 -5.62 -8.32 -9.43
C GLN A 170 -6.54 -7.08 -9.45
N ALA A 171 -6.13 -5.94 -8.93
CA ALA A 171 -6.97 -4.75 -8.95
C ALA A 171 -6.16 -3.46 -8.99
N GLN A 172 -6.83 -2.40 -9.40
CA GLN A 172 -6.35 -1.02 -9.24
C GLN A 172 -7.44 -0.19 -8.57
N PHE A 173 -7.05 0.90 -7.92
CA PHE A 173 -7.98 1.77 -7.21
C PHE A 173 -7.38 3.16 -6.96
N ASN A 174 -8.16 4.09 -6.46
CA ASN A 174 -7.68 5.37 -5.96
C ASN A 174 -7.32 5.22 -4.48
N ALA A 175 -6.03 5.09 -4.18
CA ALA A 175 -5.55 4.84 -2.83
C ALA A 175 -5.95 5.95 -1.84
N ARG A 176 -6.03 7.21 -2.29
CA ARG A 176 -6.39 8.31 -1.42
C ARG A 176 -7.89 8.34 -1.13
N LYS A 177 -8.76 8.17 -2.14
CA LYS A 177 -10.21 8.02 -1.93
C LYS A 177 -10.52 6.89 -0.96
N TYR A 178 -9.93 5.72 -1.18
CA TYR A 178 -10.07 4.55 -0.30
C TYR A 178 -9.69 4.88 1.14
N THR A 179 -8.51 5.43 1.33
CA THR A 179 -7.95 5.64 2.67
C THR A 179 -8.72 6.71 3.45
N LEU A 180 -9.12 7.80 2.78
CA LEU A 180 -9.91 8.86 3.42
C LEU A 180 -11.29 8.39 3.85
N GLN A 181 -12.01 7.65 2.98
CA GLN A 181 -13.30 7.09 3.34
C GLN A 181 -13.17 6.02 4.43
N LEU A 182 -12.12 5.22 4.41
CA LEU A 182 -11.87 4.24 5.48
C LEU A 182 -11.64 4.92 6.83
N PHE A 183 -10.93 6.06 6.88
CA PHE A 183 -10.80 6.85 8.10
C PHE A 183 -12.16 7.42 8.56
N GLU A 184 -13.01 7.88 7.66
CA GLU A 184 -14.36 8.33 7.99
C GLU A 184 -15.18 7.20 8.62
N LYS A 185 -15.19 6.00 8.00
CA LYS A 185 -15.85 4.82 8.57
C LYS A 185 -15.29 4.46 9.95
N THR A 186 -13.97 4.51 10.09
CA THR A 186 -13.28 4.21 11.35
C THR A 186 -13.66 5.21 12.46
N SER A 187 -13.76 6.49 12.12
CA SER A 187 -14.23 7.53 13.05
C SER A 187 -15.68 7.31 13.46
N ASN A 188 -16.55 6.94 12.52
CA ASN A 188 -17.96 6.62 12.79
C ASN A 188 -18.13 5.39 13.70
N LEU A 189 -17.17 4.47 13.68
CA LEU A 189 -17.10 3.33 14.61
C LEU A 189 -16.56 3.72 15.99
N GLY A 190 -16.17 4.97 16.22
CA GLY A 190 -15.75 5.51 17.52
C GLY A 190 -14.25 5.73 17.70
N ALA A 191 -13.41 5.44 16.70
CA ALA A 191 -12.00 5.81 16.78
C ALA A 191 -11.80 7.33 16.77
N LYS A 192 -10.81 7.80 17.51
CA LYS A 192 -10.43 9.22 17.51
C LYS A 192 -9.27 9.43 16.54
N ILE A 193 -9.41 10.41 15.66
CA ILE A 193 -8.41 10.74 14.65
C ILE A 193 -7.97 12.18 14.86
N TYR A 194 -6.66 12.39 14.92
CA TYR A 194 -6.05 13.71 15.13
C TYR A 194 -5.07 14.02 14.02
N GLU A 195 -5.28 15.15 13.34
CA GLU A 195 -4.36 15.75 12.37
C GLU A 195 -3.49 16.82 13.06
N ASN A 196 -2.43 17.27 12.40
CA ASN A 196 -1.47 18.24 12.94
C ASN A 196 -0.98 17.86 14.35
N SER A 197 -0.86 16.56 14.62
CA SER A 197 -0.58 15.95 15.91
C SER A 197 0.67 15.08 15.82
N LYS A 198 1.81 15.76 15.62
CA LYS A 198 3.11 15.12 15.45
C LYS A 198 3.57 14.44 16.73
N VAL A 199 3.81 13.14 16.67
CA VAL A 199 4.44 12.39 17.77
C VAL A 199 5.91 12.73 17.85
N GLU A 200 6.36 13.15 19.03
CA GLU A 200 7.73 13.54 19.31
C GLU A 200 8.51 12.45 20.04
N LYS A 201 7.83 11.75 20.97
CA LYS A 201 8.46 10.74 21.83
C LYS A 201 7.50 9.59 22.10
N ILE A 202 8.06 8.39 22.25
CA ILE A 202 7.35 7.18 22.66
C ILE A 202 8.16 6.51 23.75
N GLU A 203 7.61 6.41 24.95
CA GLU A 203 8.23 5.80 26.11
C GLU A 203 7.38 4.66 26.66
N LYS A 204 8.03 3.60 27.13
CA LYS A 204 7.35 2.51 27.81
C LYS A 204 7.23 2.87 29.30
N MET A 205 6.00 2.85 29.82
CA MET A 205 5.63 3.18 31.19
C MET A 205 4.90 2.00 31.84
N GLY A 206 5.66 1.07 32.40
CA GLY A 206 5.10 -0.19 32.92
C GLY A 206 4.49 -1.04 31.79
N GLU A 207 3.19 -1.32 31.87
CA GLU A 207 2.46 -2.07 30.83
C GLU A 207 1.95 -1.19 29.68
N ASN A 208 2.01 0.13 29.82
CA ASN A 208 1.53 1.07 28.83
C ASN A 208 2.68 1.81 28.14
N TYR A 209 2.33 2.57 27.11
CA TYR A 209 3.20 3.52 26.45
C TYR A 209 2.66 4.93 26.63
N SER A 210 3.57 5.87 26.86
CA SER A 210 3.34 7.31 26.81
C SER A 210 3.79 7.81 25.44
N ILE A 211 2.91 8.49 24.73
CA ILE A 211 3.12 9.03 23.38
C ILE A 211 2.94 10.55 23.46
N SER A 212 4.05 11.30 23.38
CA SER A 212 4.06 12.77 23.53
C SER A 212 3.76 13.47 22.21
N VAL A 213 2.84 14.44 22.25
CA VAL A 213 2.41 15.30 21.14
C VAL A 213 2.34 16.75 21.63
N GLY A 214 3.41 17.53 21.40
CA GLY A 214 3.55 18.87 21.97
C GLY A 214 3.46 18.86 23.50
N LYS A 215 2.46 19.54 24.06
CA LYS A 215 2.22 19.58 25.52
C LYS A 215 1.27 18.47 26.04
N ASN A 216 0.69 17.69 25.15
CA ASN A 216 -0.29 16.65 25.47
C ASN A 216 0.33 15.26 25.32
N GLU A 217 -0.38 14.26 25.88
CA GLU A 217 0.04 12.88 25.87
C GLU A 217 -1.11 11.94 25.50
N VAL A 218 -0.80 10.87 24.75
CA VAL A 218 -1.68 9.72 24.62
C VAL A 218 -1.07 8.55 25.40
N THR A 219 -1.81 8.01 26.35
CA THR A 219 -1.46 6.76 27.03
C THR A 219 -2.13 5.59 26.31
N ALA A 220 -1.37 4.60 25.85
CA ALA A 220 -1.92 3.44 25.17
C ALA A 220 -1.22 2.14 25.59
N LYS A 221 -1.98 1.03 25.57
CA LYS A 221 -1.44 -0.31 25.86
C LYS A 221 -0.56 -0.83 24.70
N TYR A 222 -0.92 -0.49 23.49
CA TYR A 222 -0.18 -0.86 22.28
C TYR A 222 0.07 0.35 21.38
N VAL A 223 1.20 0.33 20.66
CA VAL A 223 1.55 1.37 19.70
C VAL A 223 1.87 0.73 18.35
N VAL A 224 1.24 1.22 17.29
CA VAL A 224 1.54 0.84 15.91
C VAL A 224 2.22 2.02 15.22
N ILE A 225 3.44 1.83 14.73
CA ILE A 225 4.18 2.84 13.98
C ILE A 225 3.96 2.58 12.48
N ALA A 226 3.10 3.39 11.85
CA ALA A 226 2.71 3.32 10.44
C ALA A 226 3.21 4.55 9.65
N THR A 227 4.40 5.04 9.98
CA THR A 227 4.94 6.34 9.53
C THR A 227 5.77 6.26 8.25
N HIS A 228 5.71 5.17 7.48
CA HIS A 228 6.54 4.90 6.30
C HIS A 228 8.02 4.77 6.65
N TYR A 229 8.64 5.81 7.22
CA TYR A 229 9.97 5.75 7.82
C TYR A 229 9.84 5.72 9.35
N PRO A 230 10.48 4.77 10.05
CA PRO A 230 10.34 4.62 11.49
C PRO A 230 10.80 5.84 12.27
N ILE A 231 9.96 6.36 13.17
CA ILE A 231 10.30 7.47 14.06
C ILE A 231 11.07 6.99 15.29
N LYS A 232 11.01 5.70 15.62
CA LYS A 232 11.76 5.06 16.70
C LYS A 232 12.76 4.08 16.12
N ASN A 233 14.02 4.44 16.15
CA ASN A 233 15.10 3.68 15.54
C ASN A 233 15.72 2.61 16.43
N PHE A 234 15.66 2.76 17.75
CA PHE A 234 16.28 1.83 18.69
C PHE A 234 15.24 0.97 19.43
N PRO A 235 15.53 -0.32 19.72
CA PRO A 235 16.81 -1.02 19.50
C PRO A 235 17.03 -1.55 18.07
N GLY A 236 16.06 -1.47 17.13
CA GLY A 236 16.08 -2.13 15.82
C GLY A 236 17.08 -1.57 14.80
N VAL A 237 17.65 -0.38 15.04
CA VAL A 237 18.60 0.33 14.15
C VAL A 237 18.04 0.44 12.72
N TYR A 238 16.77 0.79 12.59
CA TYR A 238 16.03 0.78 11.32
C TYR A 238 16.61 1.71 10.26
N PHE A 239 17.18 2.86 10.67
CA PHE A 239 17.83 3.81 9.76
C PHE A 239 18.95 3.20 8.90
N SER A 240 19.59 2.12 9.39
CA SER A 240 20.64 1.41 8.63
C SER A 240 20.11 0.27 7.75
N LYS A 241 18.82 -0.06 7.86
CA LYS A 241 18.19 -1.21 7.19
C LYS A 241 17.13 -0.78 6.19
N ILE A 242 16.67 0.48 6.24
CA ILE A 242 15.60 1.00 5.39
C ILE A 242 16.16 2.14 4.57
N TYR A 243 16.08 1.99 3.25
CA TYR A 243 16.43 2.99 2.27
C TYR A 243 15.15 3.51 1.59
N GLN A 244 15.07 4.82 1.39
CA GLN A 244 13.95 5.45 0.67
C GLN A 244 14.41 5.79 -0.74
N ASP A 245 13.79 5.17 -1.72
CA ASP A 245 13.98 5.49 -3.13
C ASP A 245 12.86 6.40 -3.66
N LYS A 246 13.14 7.15 -4.72
CA LYS A 246 12.17 8.03 -5.38
C LYS A 246 11.82 7.48 -6.75
N THR A 247 10.52 7.36 -6.98
CA THR A 247 9.98 7.09 -8.32
C THR A 247 9.22 8.32 -8.82
N TYR A 248 9.15 8.46 -10.13
CA TYR A 248 8.44 9.56 -10.79
C TYR A 248 7.18 9.01 -11.44
N VAL A 249 6.06 9.69 -11.25
CA VAL A 249 4.77 9.33 -11.85
C VAL A 249 4.30 10.47 -12.72
N ILE A 250 3.89 10.15 -13.94
CA ILE A 250 3.31 11.10 -14.89
C ILE A 250 1.90 10.63 -15.22
N ALA A 251 0.91 11.50 -15.06
CA ALA A 251 -0.44 11.29 -15.57
C ALA A 251 -0.55 11.99 -16.93
N VAL A 252 -1.05 11.26 -17.92
CA VAL A 252 -1.20 11.76 -19.29
C VAL A 252 -2.64 11.56 -19.73
N ASP A 253 -3.29 12.64 -20.17
CA ASP A 253 -4.57 12.55 -20.88
C ASP A 253 -4.29 12.15 -22.33
N ILE A 254 -4.82 11.02 -22.75
CA ILE A 254 -4.64 10.50 -24.12
C ILE A 254 -5.79 10.87 -25.05
N GLY A 255 -6.81 11.61 -24.55
CA GLY A 255 -8.02 12.01 -25.30
C GLY A 255 -9.01 10.87 -25.53
N GLU A 256 -10.27 11.22 -25.79
CA GLU A 256 -11.42 10.31 -25.81
C GLU A 256 -11.38 9.20 -26.91
N ASN A 257 -10.65 9.43 -28.00
CA ASN A 257 -10.68 8.55 -29.18
C ASN A 257 -9.46 7.59 -29.26
N LYS A 258 -8.65 7.45 -28.20
CA LYS A 258 -7.49 6.57 -28.21
C LYS A 258 -7.76 5.32 -27.41
N LYS A 259 -7.23 4.18 -27.89
CA LYS A 259 -7.30 2.92 -27.19
C LYS A 259 -6.49 3.02 -25.88
N THR A 260 -7.16 2.80 -24.77
CA THR A 260 -6.52 2.71 -23.45
C THR A 260 -5.88 1.32 -23.28
N ILE A 261 -4.87 1.23 -22.44
CA ILE A 261 -4.32 -0.05 -22.01
C ILE A 261 -5.30 -0.76 -21.07
N ASP A 262 -5.40 -2.08 -21.18
CA ASP A 262 -6.24 -2.88 -20.29
C ASP A 262 -5.37 -3.81 -19.42
N GLY A 263 -5.11 -3.37 -18.21
CA GLY A 263 -4.25 -4.04 -17.24
C GLY A 263 -3.27 -3.13 -16.53
N MET A 264 -2.50 -3.73 -15.64
CA MET A 264 -1.42 -3.09 -14.89
C MET A 264 -0.10 -3.72 -15.32
N PHE A 265 0.83 -2.92 -15.81
CA PHE A 265 2.06 -3.40 -16.41
C PHE A 265 3.27 -2.86 -15.67
N ILE A 266 4.28 -3.70 -15.47
CA ILE A 266 5.57 -3.34 -14.90
C ILE A 266 6.69 -4.05 -15.66
N GLN A 267 7.75 -3.34 -15.98
CA GLN A 267 8.94 -3.90 -16.62
C GLN A 267 9.76 -4.70 -15.60
N SER A 268 10.37 -5.78 -16.05
CA SER A 268 11.13 -6.69 -15.19
C SER A 268 12.55 -6.26 -14.85
N CYS A 269 13.05 -5.18 -15.45
CA CYS A 269 14.42 -4.67 -15.25
C CYS A 269 14.48 -3.20 -14.91
N GLU A 270 15.64 -2.73 -14.51
CA GLU A 270 15.97 -1.32 -14.32
C GLU A 270 16.38 -0.64 -15.64
N PRO A 271 15.95 0.60 -15.90
CA PRO A 271 15.00 1.36 -15.08
C PRO A 271 13.59 0.80 -15.18
N VAL A 272 12.92 0.64 -14.04
CA VAL A 272 11.56 0.09 -14.01
C VAL A 272 10.56 1.09 -14.59
N ILE A 273 9.88 0.69 -15.65
CA ILE A 273 8.77 1.44 -16.24
C ILE A 273 7.48 0.71 -15.93
N SER A 274 6.44 1.44 -15.54
CA SER A 274 5.14 0.84 -15.27
C SER A 274 3.99 1.67 -15.84
N PHE A 275 2.94 1.00 -16.26
CA PHE A 275 1.75 1.62 -16.87
C PHE A 275 0.48 1.13 -16.17
N ARG A 276 -0.51 2.01 -16.04
CA ARG A 276 -1.90 1.68 -15.71
C ARG A 276 -2.81 2.82 -16.13
N THR A 277 -4.09 2.56 -16.25
CA THR A 277 -5.15 3.59 -16.33
C THR A 277 -5.43 4.21 -14.96
N ALA A 278 -5.96 5.43 -14.94
CA ALA A 278 -6.38 6.15 -13.72
C ALA A 278 -7.78 6.73 -13.90
#